data_848c7450046390260fee03720df4b05f
#
_entry.id   848c7450046390260fee03720df4b05f
#
_cell.length_a   1.000
_cell.length_b   1.000
_cell.length_c   1.000
_cell.angle_alpha   90.00
_cell.angle_beta   90.00
_cell.angle_gamma   90.00
#
_symmetry.space_group_name_H-M   'P 1'
#
loop_
_entity.id
_entity.type
_entity.pdbx_description
1 polymer ?
#
loop_
_entity_poly.entity_id
_entity_poly.type
_entity_poly.pdbx_seq_one_letter_code
_entity_poly.pdbx_strand_id
1 'polypeptide(L)'
;LKWCRDHGQDFDRIWREGPYEIHHFIGKDILYFHALFWPAMLVTAGFKTPEAIHVHGFLTVNGEKMSKSRGTFIMARQYLDRLDPSYLRYYFAAKLNDAVEDLDFSWHDFVTRVNADLINKFINIASRIGAIVGKNWDGQLSGIDMAAEPILAEIAGAGDEIAACLDSLSYN
;
A
#
# COMPACT_ATOMS: atom_id res chain seq x y z
N LEU A 1 -13.62 -6.55 20.60
CA LEU A 1 -14.36 -5.83 21.65
C LEU A 1 -13.53 -4.70 22.28
N LYS A 2 -12.39 -4.99 22.90
CA LYS A 2 -11.58 -3.97 23.59
C LYS A 2 -11.15 -2.84 22.66
N TRP A 3 -10.60 -3.15 21.50
CA TRP A 3 -10.16 -2.15 20.51
C TRP A 3 -11.31 -1.23 20.08
N CYS A 4 -12.46 -1.80 19.74
CA CYS A 4 -13.64 -1.01 19.36
C CYS A 4 -14.05 -0.03 20.46
N ARG A 5 -14.08 -0.50 21.72
CA ARG A 5 -14.40 0.33 22.88
C ARG A 5 -13.40 1.47 23.06
N ASP A 6 -12.11 1.16 22.99
CA ASP A 6 -11.03 2.13 23.18
C ASP A 6 -11.00 3.21 22.07
N HIS A 7 -11.59 2.92 20.89
CA HIS A 7 -11.65 3.84 19.73
C HIS A 7 -13.05 4.37 19.44
N GLY A 8 -14.02 4.16 20.34
CA GLY A 8 -15.41 4.63 20.15
C GLY A 8 -16.15 3.98 18.98
N GLN A 9 -15.75 2.76 18.61
CA GLN A 9 -16.36 1.99 17.51
C GLN A 9 -17.38 0.99 18.05
N ASP A 10 -18.46 0.80 17.30
CA ASP A 10 -19.48 -0.19 17.61
C ASP A 10 -19.06 -1.57 17.06
N PHE A 11 -18.81 -2.49 17.98
CA PHE A 11 -18.37 -3.86 17.65
C PHE A 11 -19.45 -4.63 16.87
N ASP A 12 -20.70 -4.57 17.30
CA ASP A 12 -21.78 -5.34 16.66
C ASP A 12 -22.08 -4.80 15.26
N ARG A 13 -21.98 -3.50 15.07
CA ARG A 13 -22.09 -2.86 13.77
C ARG A 13 -20.98 -3.28 12.80
N ILE A 14 -19.76 -3.51 13.29
CA ILE A 14 -18.65 -3.99 12.46
C ILE A 14 -18.77 -5.48 12.19
N TRP A 15 -19.05 -6.30 13.22
CA TRP A 15 -18.90 -7.74 13.14
C TRP A 15 -20.21 -8.52 12.93
N ARG A 16 -21.39 -7.87 13.03
CA ARG A 16 -22.70 -8.56 12.91
C ARG A 16 -23.59 -7.93 11.84
N GLU A 17 -24.07 -6.73 12.04
CA GLU A 17 -25.23 -6.21 11.28
C GLU A 17 -24.93 -4.94 10.44
N GLY A 18 -23.75 -4.37 10.56
CA GLY A 18 -23.43 -3.10 9.91
C GLY A 18 -23.01 -3.23 8.45
N PRO A 19 -22.89 -2.11 7.75
CA PRO A 19 -22.53 -2.04 6.33
C PRO A 19 -21.03 -2.22 6.07
N TYR A 20 -20.24 -2.49 7.12
CA TYR A 20 -18.79 -2.62 6.98
C TYR A 20 -18.40 -3.95 6.34
N GLU A 21 -17.48 -3.91 5.42
CA GLU A 21 -16.81 -5.06 4.84
C GLU A 21 -15.61 -5.46 5.69
N ILE A 22 -15.35 -6.77 5.76
CA ILE A 22 -14.19 -7.33 6.46
C ILE A 22 -13.28 -7.95 5.42
N HIS A 23 -12.12 -7.37 5.21
CA HIS A 23 -11.11 -7.86 4.29
C HIS A 23 -9.94 -8.47 5.07
N HIS A 24 -9.54 -9.68 4.70
CA HIS A 24 -8.37 -10.35 5.26
C HIS A 24 -7.21 -10.28 4.27
N PHE A 25 -6.06 -9.81 4.71
CA PHE A 25 -4.80 -9.84 3.97
C PHE A 25 -3.88 -10.84 4.63
N ILE A 26 -3.58 -11.94 3.96
CA ILE A 26 -2.91 -13.10 4.57
C ILE A 26 -1.82 -13.69 3.67
N GLY A 27 -0.85 -14.38 4.28
CA GLY A 27 0.09 -15.23 3.56
C GLY A 27 -0.56 -16.53 3.07
N LYS A 28 -0.05 -17.08 1.99
CA LYS A 28 -0.57 -18.31 1.35
C LYS A 28 -0.62 -19.55 2.25
N ASP A 29 0.22 -19.60 3.27
CA ASP A 29 0.33 -20.72 4.20
C ASP A 29 -0.85 -20.87 5.18
N ILE A 30 -1.62 -19.80 5.37
CA ILE A 30 -2.77 -19.79 6.27
C ILE A 30 -4.12 -19.67 5.54
N LEU A 31 -4.12 -19.86 4.22
CA LEU A 31 -5.33 -19.75 3.40
C LEU A 31 -6.46 -20.66 3.88
N TYR A 32 -6.20 -21.93 4.16
CA TYR A 32 -7.22 -22.88 4.62
C TYR A 32 -7.88 -22.44 5.94
N PHE A 33 -7.11 -21.85 6.84
CA PHE A 33 -7.66 -21.36 8.11
C PHE A 33 -8.62 -20.20 7.90
N HIS A 34 -8.30 -19.29 6.98
CA HIS A 34 -9.11 -18.10 6.74
C HIS A 34 -10.25 -18.31 5.74
N ALA A 35 -10.12 -19.29 4.82
CA ALA A 35 -11.14 -19.55 3.81
C ALA A 35 -12.17 -20.64 4.24
N LEU A 36 -11.82 -21.54 5.16
CA LEU A 36 -12.68 -22.63 5.59
C LEU A 36 -13.00 -22.58 7.08
N PHE A 37 -12.00 -22.70 7.95
CA PHE A 37 -12.22 -22.86 9.39
C PHE A 37 -12.74 -21.58 10.04
N TRP A 38 -12.15 -20.44 9.72
CA TRP A 38 -12.55 -19.15 10.30
C TRP A 38 -13.98 -18.75 9.93
N PRO A 39 -14.40 -18.79 8.66
CA PRO A 39 -15.78 -18.54 8.29
C PRO A 39 -16.77 -19.49 8.97
N ALA A 40 -16.47 -20.77 9.08
CA ALA A 40 -17.32 -21.74 9.77
C ALA A 40 -17.49 -21.38 11.26
N MET A 41 -16.42 -20.97 11.93
CA MET A 41 -16.46 -20.52 13.33
C MET A 41 -17.27 -19.23 13.48
N LEU A 42 -17.08 -18.24 12.57
CA LEU A 42 -17.81 -16.98 12.58
C LEU A 42 -19.33 -17.20 12.42
N VAL A 43 -19.73 -17.98 11.41
CA VAL A 43 -21.15 -18.31 11.19
C VAL A 43 -21.76 -18.99 12.41
N THR A 44 -21.06 -19.98 12.99
CA THR A 44 -21.55 -20.70 14.18
C THR A 44 -21.69 -19.76 15.38
N ALA A 45 -20.84 -18.75 15.49
CA ALA A 45 -20.86 -17.77 16.58
C ALA A 45 -21.77 -16.55 16.29
N GLY A 46 -22.47 -16.51 15.17
CA GLY A 46 -23.37 -15.41 14.79
C GLY A 46 -22.65 -14.13 14.36
N PHE A 47 -21.47 -14.28 13.74
CA PHE A 47 -20.69 -13.17 13.19
C PHE A 47 -20.70 -13.21 11.66
N LYS A 48 -20.41 -12.06 11.05
CA LYS A 48 -20.21 -11.93 9.59
C LYS A 48 -18.93 -12.66 9.17
N THR A 49 -18.99 -13.24 7.99
CA THR A 49 -17.78 -13.74 7.32
C THR A 49 -17.01 -12.60 6.65
N PRO A 50 -15.72 -12.79 6.38
CA PRO A 50 -14.99 -11.86 5.51
C PRO A 50 -15.65 -11.75 4.14
N GLU A 51 -15.72 -10.53 3.61
CA GLU A 51 -16.17 -10.25 2.25
C GLU A 51 -15.12 -10.70 1.23
N ALA A 52 -13.86 -10.46 1.54
CA ALA A 52 -12.74 -10.88 0.69
C ALA A 52 -11.54 -11.37 1.48
N ILE A 53 -10.79 -12.29 0.87
CA ILE A 53 -9.52 -12.79 1.39
C ILE A 53 -8.46 -12.56 0.31
N HIS A 54 -7.57 -11.61 0.59
CA HIS A 54 -6.44 -11.27 -0.27
C HIS A 54 -5.21 -12.06 0.16
N VAL A 55 -4.71 -12.89 -0.75
CA VAL A 55 -3.63 -13.83 -0.45
C VAL A 55 -2.35 -13.40 -1.16
N HIS A 56 -1.27 -13.28 -0.44
CA HIS A 56 0.06 -13.01 -0.99
C HIS A 56 1.05 -14.14 -0.72
N GLY A 57 2.11 -14.21 -1.52
CA GLY A 57 3.22 -15.12 -1.33
C GLY A 57 4.08 -14.78 -0.12
N PHE A 58 5.17 -15.51 0.06
CA PHE A 58 6.12 -15.22 1.11
C PHE A 58 7.02 -14.03 0.76
N LEU A 59 7.45 -13.33 1.79
CA LEU A 59 8.52 -12.35 1.67
C LEU A 59 9.86 -13.06 1.94
N THR A 60 10.71 -13.08 0.94
CA THR A 60 12.09 -13.53 1.05
C THR A 60 13.05 -12.34 1.12
N VAL A 61 14.27 -12.55 1.54
CA VAL A 61 15.33 -11.54 1.57
C VAL A 61 16.56 -12.11 0.87
N ASN A 62 16.93 -11.53 -0.27
CA ASN A 62 18.00 -12.01 -1.13
C ASN A 62 17.85 -13.53 -1.49
N GLY A 63 16.63 -13.93 -1.85
CA GLY A 63 16.29 -15.30 -2.21
C GLY A 63 16.12 -16.27 -1.05
N GLU A 64 16.32 -15.82 0.20
CA GLU A 64 16.20 -16.67 1.37
C GLU A 64 14.96 -16.33 2.20
N LYS A 65 14.32 -17.36 2.76
CA LYS A 65 13.23 -17.16 3.73
C LYS A 65 13.75 -16.40 4.95
N MET A 66 13.01 -15.38 5.38
CA MET A 66 13.33 -14.66 6.60
C MET A 66 13.41 -15.60 7.81
N SER A 67 14.53 -15.56 8.51
CA SER A 67 14.79 -16.40 9.69
C SER A 67 15.51 -15.60 10.76
N LYS A 68 14.96 -15.61 11.97
CA LYS A 68 15.59 -14.98 13.14
C LYS A 68 16.92 -15.63 13.48
N SER A 69 17.02 -16.97 13.39
CA SER A 69 18.23 -17.71 13.71
C SER A 69 19.37 -17.52 12.70
N ARG A 70 19.03 -17.17 11.44
CA ARG A 70 20.01 -16.89 10.39
C ARG A 70 20.37 -15.39 10.26
N GLY A 71 19.74 -14.51 11.03
CA GLY A 71 19.96 -13.08 10.94
C GLY A 71 19.40 -12.40 9.68
N THR A 72 18.61 -13.12 8.87
CA THR A 72 17.95 -12.57 7.67
C THR A 72 16.60 -11.92 7.96
N PHE A 73 16.20 -11.88 9.23
CA PHE A 73 14.92 -11.30 9.64
C PHE A 73 15.06 -9.78 9.86
N ILE A 74 14.34 -9.01 9.06
CA ILE A 74 14.26 -7.55 9.20
C ILE A 74 13.02 -7.22 10.02
N MET A 75 13.23 -6.63 11.20
CA MET A 75 12.12 -6.15 12.01
C MET A 75 11.60 -4.82 11.47
N ALA A 76 10.28 -4.69 11.36
CA ALA A 76 9.65 -3.44 10.92
C ALA A 76 10.10 -2.23 11.78
N ARG A 77 10.26 -2.42 13.09
CA ARG A 77 10.77 -1.37 13.98
C ARG A 77 12.16 -0.89 13.60
N GLN A 78 13.08 -1.79 13.27
CA GLN A 78 14.45 -1.44 12.86
C GLN A 78 14.47 -0.61 11.58
N TYR A 79 13.53 -0.88 10.67
CA TYR A 79 13.33 -0.07 9.46
C TYR A 79 12.78 1.33 9.82
N LEU A 80 11.70 1.38 10.60
CA LEU A 80 11.01 2.63 10.95
C LEU A 80 11.87 3.60 11.79
N ASP A 81 12.83 3.09 12.55
CA ASP A 81 13.76 3.91 13.33
C ASP A 81 14.81 4.64 12.43
N ARG A 82 14.88 4.31 11.12
CA ARG A 82 15.92 4.80 10.21
C ARG A 82 15.40 5.40 8.92
N LEU A 83 14.26 4.93 8.43
CA LEU A 83 13.72 5.28 7.11
C LEU A 83 12.22 5.57 7.19
N ASP A 84 11.76 6.44 6.30
CA ASP A 84 10.35 6.74 6.16
C ASP A 84 9.57 5.52 5.64
N PRO A 85 8.43 5.16 6.25
CA PRO A 85 7.63 4.02 5.83
C PRO A 85 7.09 4.14 4.39
N SER A 86 6.97 5.33 3.85
CA SER A 86 6.45 5.57 2.49
C SER A 86 7.32 4.91 1.43
N TYR A 87 8.64 4.88 1.63
CA TYR A 87 9.55 4.24 0.67
C TYR A 87 9.33 2.73 0.57
N LEU A 88 9.15 2.07 1.72
CA LEU A 88 8.91 0.63 1.77
C LEU A 88 7.52 0.28 1.23
N ARG A 89 6.52 1.08 1.56
CA ARG A 89 5.15 0.92 1.03
C ARG A 89 5.13 1.06 -0.48
N TYR A 90 5.80 2.08 -1.02
CA TYR A 90 5.95 2.26 -2.46
C TYR A 90 6.64 1.05 -3.12
N TYR A 91 7.75 0.59 -2.54
CA TYR A 91 8.49 -0.55 -3.06
C TYR A 91 7.64 -1.81 -3.14
N PHE A 92 6.87 -2.11 -2.09
CA PHE A 92 5.96 -3.25 -2.11
C PHE A 92 4.83 -3.06 -3.12
N ALA A 93 4.17 -1.92 -3.14
CA ALA A 93 3.12 -1.63 -4.11
C ALA A 93 3.60 -1.80 -5.56
N ALA A 94 4.81 -1.31 -5.86
CA ALA A 94 5.41 -1.43 -7.19
C ALA A 94 5.85 -2.87 -7.57
N LYS A 95 5.79 -3.82 -6.65
CA LYS A 95 6.16 -5.25 -6.88
C LYS A 95 5.00 -6.21 -6.70
N LEU A 96 3.98 -5.82 -5.96
CA LEU A 96 2.79 -6.63 -5.76
C LEU A 96 1.94 -6.63 -7.03
N ASN A 97 1.38 -7.78 -7.32
CA ASN A 97 0.40 -7.99 -8.38
C ASN A 97 -0.75 -8.84 -7.82
N ASP A 98 -1.72 -9.18 -8.64
CA ASP A 98 -2.88 -10.00 -8.31
C ASP A 98 -2.57 -11.51 -8.23
N ALA A 99 -1.32 -11.92 -8.46
CA ALA A 99 -0.89 -13.31 -8.37
C ALA A 99 -0.32 -13.64 -6.97
N VAL A 100 -0.44 -14.92 -6.58
CA VAL A 100 0.10 -15.42 -5.32
C VAL A 100 1.57 -15.82 -5.50
N GLU A 101 2.42 -14.84 -5.74
CA GLU A 101 3.85 -15.02 -5.96
C GLU A 101 4.68 -14.59 -4.75
N ASP A 102 5.83 -15.27 -4.57
CA ASP A 102 6.77 -14.88 -3.52
C ASP A 102 7.51 -13.60 -3.94
N LEU A 103 7.61 -12.66 -3.01
CA LEU A 103 8.26 -11.38 -3.23
C LEU A 103 9.65 -11.41 -2.59
N ASP A 104 10.68 -11.20 -3.39
CA ASP A 104 12.04 -11.08 -2.87
C ASP A 104 12.41 -9.62 -2.58
N PHE A 105 12.77 -9.35 -1.32
CA PHE A 105 13.29 -8.07 -0.89
C PHE A 105 14.82 -8.06 -1.01
N SER A 106 15.32 -7.16 -1.83
CA SER A 106 16.74 -6.86 -1.94
C SER A 106 16.98 -5.39 -1.63
N TRP A 107 17.93 -5.09 -0.73
CA TRP A 107 18.32 -3.71 -0.42
C TRP A 107 18.80 -2.96 -1.65
N HIS A 108 19.51 -3.63 -2.54
CA HIS A 108 20.00 -3.03 -3.78
C HIS A 108 18.83 -2.62 -4.68
N ASP A 109 17.90 -3.52 -4.92
CA ASP A 109 16.69 -3.25 -5.73
C ASP A 109 15.82 -2.17 -5.08
N PHE A 110 15.63 -2.21 -3.76
CA PHE A 110 14.92 -1.20 -2.99
C PHE A 110 15.49 0.20 -3.21
N VAL A 111 16.79 0.37 -2.99
CA VAL A 111 17.47 1.67 -3.16
C VAL A 111 17.41 2.13 -4.61
N THR A 112 17.63 1.23 -5.57
CA THR A 112 17.58 1.53 -7.00
C THR A 112 16.19 2.02 -7.41
N ARG A 113 15.14 1.32 -7.01
CA ARG A 113 13.76 1.67 -7.37
C ARG A 113 13.30 2.97 -6.70
N VAL A 114 13.55 3.13 -5.40
CA VAL A 114 13.22 4.37 -4.68
C VAL A 114 13.91 5.57 -5.33
N ASN A 115 15.21 5.46 -5.64
CA ASN A 115 15.95 6.53 -6.29
C ASN A 115 15.44 6.79 -7.71
N ALA A 116 15.20 5.76 -8.51
CA ALA A 116 14.77 5.92 -9.89
C ALA A 116 13.37 6.55 -9.98
N ASP A 117 12.43 6.06 -9.21
CA ASP A 117 11.01 6.42 -9.35
C ASP A 117 10.63 7.62 -8.48
N LEU A 118 10.93 7.60 -7.18
CA LEU A 118 10.52 8.68 -6.29
C LEU A 118 11.43 9.89 -6.40
N ILE A 119 12.76 9.70 -6.45
CA ILE A 119 13.70 10.82 -6.45
C ILE A 119 13.92 11.36 -7.86
N ASN A 120 14.37 10.50 -8.78
CA ASN A 120 14.76 10.94 -10.11
C ASN A 120 13.59 11.27 -11.04
N LYS A 121 12.39 10.70 -10.81
CA LYS A 121 11.20 11.09 -11.56
C LYS A 121 10.36 12.08 -10.76
N PHE A 122 9.75 11.66 -9.66
CA PHE A 122 8.74 12.46 -8.97
C PHE A 122 9.32 13.72 -8.32
N ILE A 123 10.34 13.62 -7.48
CA ILE A 123 10.94 14.78 -6.79
C ILE A 123 11.65 15.70 -7.78
N ASN A 124 12.25 15.16 -8.84
CA ASN A 124 12.90 15.98 -9.87
C ASN A 124 11.92 16.89 -10.61
N ILE A 125 10.66 16.51 -10.78
CA ILE A 125 9.64 17.39 -11.37
C ILE A 125 9.54 18.66 -10.54
N ALA A 126 9.28 18.54 -9.24
CA ALA A 126 9.16 19.67 -8.33
C ALA A 126 10.45 20.51 -8.24
N SER A 127 11.61 19.83 -8.15
CA SER A 127 12.91 20.50 -8.06
C SER A 127 13.23 21.32 -9.32
N ARG A 128 13.01 20.75 -10.50
CA ARG A 128 13.27 21.45 -11.79
C ARG A 128 12.31 22.60 -12.00
N ILE A 129 11.02 22.40 -11.72
CA ILE A 129 10.00 23.47 -11.83
C ILE A 129 10.35 24.58 -10.85
N GLY A 130 10.62 24.26 -9.59
CA GLY A 130 11.00 25.24 -8.57
C GLY A 130 12.24 26.07 -8.96
N ALA A 131 13.25 25.44 -9.55
CA ALA A 131 14.43 26.15 -10.05
C ALA A 131 14.11 27.10 -11.23
N ILE A 132 13.25 26.67 -12.16
CA ILE A 132 12.81 27.50 -13.30
C ILE A 132 11.99 28.69 -12.80
N VAL A 133 11.03 28.45 -11.90
CA VAL A 133 10.16 29.49 -11.34
C VAL A 133 10.97 30.49 -10.53
N GLY A 134 11.88 30.02 -9.68
CA GLY A 134 12.76 30.90 -8.90
C GLY A 134 13.65 31.76 -9.78
N LYS A 135 14.20 31.21 -10.86
CA LYS A 135 15.13 31.94 -11.75
C LYS A 135 14.43 32.99 -12.63
N ASN A 136 13.23 32.66 -13.13
CA ASN A 136 12.56 33.48 -14.14
C ASN A 136 11.45 34.39 -13.58
N TRP A 137 10.89 34.06 -12.44
CA TRP A 137 9.71 34.76 -11.86
C TRP A 137 9.83 35.00 -10.35
N ASP A 138 11.03 35.03 -9.78
CA ASP A 138 11.29 35.26 -8.36
C ASP A 138 10.42 34.38 -7.42
N GLY A 139 10.15 33.15 -7.83
CA GLY A 139 9.33 32.21 -7.05
C GLY A 139 7.82 32.48 -7.10
N GLN A 140 7.36 33.41 -7.91
CA GLN A 140 5.94 33.75 -8.04
C GLN A 140 5.30 33.02 -9.22
N LEU A 141 4.10 32.49 -9.00
CA LEU A 141 3.26 31.89 -10.03
C LEU A 141 2.01 32.76 -10.21
N SER A 142 1.64 32.97 -11.47
CA SER A 142 0.33 33.57 -11.80
C SER A 142 -0.78 32.51 -11.68
N GLY A 143 -2.05 32.96 -11.71
CA GLY A 143 -3.18 32.04 -11.78
C GLY A 143 -3.12 31.15 -13.04
N ILE A 144 -3.55 29.91 -12.90
CA ILE A 144 -3.64 28.94 -13.99
C ILE A 144 -5.08 28.93 -14.52
N ASP A 145 -5.23 29.08 -15.81
CA ASP A 145 -6.50 28.75 -16.47
C ASP A 145 -6.48 27.24 -16.83
N MET A 146 -7.09 26.45 -15.97
CA MET A 146 -7.17 25.00 -16.13
C MET A 146 -7.89 24.59 -17.42
N ALA A 147 -8.75 25.45 -17.95
CA ALA A 147 -9.47 25.16 -19.21
C ALA A 147 -8.59 25.34 -20.44
N ALA A 148 -7.51 26.14 -20.33
CA ALA A 148 -6.55 26.36 -21.41
C ALA A 148 -5.44 25.29 -21.48
N GLU A 149 -5.34 24.40 -20.49
CA GLU A 149 -4.26 23.41 -20.36
C GLU A 149 -4.81 21.97 -20.40
N PRO A 150 -4.98 21.38 -21.60
CA PRO A 150 -5.57 20.04 -21.76
C PRO A 150 -4.86 18.96 -20.94
N ILE A 151 -3.53 19.02 -20.80
CA ILE A 151 -2.78 18.04 -20.04
C ILE A 151 -3.09 18.10 -18.54
N LEU A 152 -3.39 19.27 -17.99
CA LEU A 152 -3.78 19.41 -16.59
C LEU A 152 -5.19 18.85 -16.36
N ALA A 153 -6.08 19.03 -17.32
CA ALA A 153 -7.41 18.45 -17.30
C ALA A 153 -7.35 16.91 -17.39
N GLU A 154 -6.48 16.36 -18.24
CA GLU A 154 -6.25 14.91 -18.33
C GLU A 154 -5.73 14.34 -17.01
N ILE A 155 -4.71 14.97 -16.41
CA ILE A 155 -4.16 14.53 -15.12
C ILE A 155 -5.22 14.62 -14.01
N ALA A 156 -5.99 15.72 -13.97
CA ALA A 156 -7.05 15.88 -12.98
C ALA A 156 -8.18 14.84 -13.17
N GLY A 157 -8.49 14.49 -14.43
CA GLY A 157 -9.50 13.50 -14.79
C GLY A 157 -9.11 12.05 -14.49
N ALA A 158 -7.82 11.75 -14.35
CA ALA A 158 -7.33 10.40 -14.04
C ALA A 158 -7.61 9.93 -12.58
N GLY A 159 -8.10 10.82 -11.71
CA GLY A 159 -8.29 10.53 -10.29
C GLY A 159 -9.20 9.34 -10.00
N ASP A 160 -10.34 9.24 -10.68
CA ASP A 160 -11.30 8.16 -10.49
C ASP A 160 -10.76 6.80 -10.97
N GLU A 161 -10.03 6.78 -12.08
CA GLU A 161 -9.37 5.57 -12.59
C GLU A 161 -8.28 5.08 -11.64
N ILE A 162 -7.45 5.99 -11.13
CA ILE A 162 -6.43 5.68 -10.12
C ILE A 162 -7.09 5.15 -8.84
N ALA A 163 -8.16 5.76 -8.37
CA ALA A 163 -8.90 5.29 -7.21
C ALA A 163 -9.44 3.87 -7.42
N ALA A 164 -10.03 3.58 -8.57
CA ALA A 164 -10.52 2.24 -8.91
C ALA A 164 -9.39 1.20 -8.95
N CYS A 165 -8.22 1.55 -9.48
CA CYS A 165 -7.04 0.69 -9.45
C CYS A 165 -6.57 0.40 -8.01
N LEU A 166 -6.56 1.41 -7.14
CA LEU A 166 -6.19 1.24 -5.73
C LEU A 166 -7.20 0.37 -4.98
N ASP A 167 -8.49 0.57 -5.20
CA ASP A 167 -9.56 -0.22 -4.58
C ASP A 167 -9.52 -1.70 -5.02
N SER A 168 -9.15 -1.96 -6.26
CA SER A 168 -8.95 -3.33 -6.78
C SER A 168 -7.59 -3.93 -6.44
N LEU A 169 -6.74 -3.23 -5.69
CA LEU A 169 -5.37 -3.64 -5.34
C LEU A 169 -4.44 -3.83 -6.56
N SER A 170 -4.77 -3.21 -7.68
CA SER A 170 -3.98 -3.21 -8.92
C SER A 170 -3.07 -1.99 -8.94
N TYR A 171 -1.82 -2.17 -8.55
CA TYR A 171 -0.84 -1.07 -8.39
C TYR A 171 0.10 -0.91 -9.59
N ASN A 172 -0.05 -1.72 -10.63
CA ASN A 172 0.81 -1.72 -11.83
C ASN A 172 0.02 -1.34 -13.08
#